data_3ede0237dce71883d901fadd3b65aaf5
#
_entry.id   3ede0237dce71883d901fadd3b65aaf5
#
_cell.length_a   1.000
_cell.length_b   1.000
_cell.length_c   1.000
_cell.angle_alpha   90.00
_cell.angle_beta   90.00
_cell.angle_gamma   90.00
#
_symmetry.space_group_name_H-M   'P 1'
#
loop_
_entity.id
_entity.type
_entity.pdbx_description
1 polymer ?
#
loop_
_entity_poly.entity_id
_entity_poly.type
_entity_poly.pdbx_seq_one_letter_code
_entity_poly.pdbx_strand_id
1 'polypeptide(L)'
;MAEFTHLDDQGRVRMVDVTEKAATVRTATAGAEVRMRPDTFELIRDQKVKKGNVLETARIAGIMAAKRTSDLIPMCHPLNITHVQVDFNPDEAQQAIGIRASVRALDQTGVEMEALTAASMAA
;
A
#
# COMPACT_ATOMS: atom_id res chain seq x y z
N MET A 1 -17.30 21.92 -1.25
CA MET A 1 -17.53 20.53 -1.67
C MET A 1 -16.36 20.07 -2.53
N ALA A 2 -15.85 18.90 -2.26
CA ALA A 2 -14.72 18.37 -3.05
C ALA A 2 -15.16 18.04 -4.47
N GLU A 3 -14.33 18.37 -5.43
CA GLU A 3 -14.55 18.09 -6.84
C GLU A 3 -13.81 16.80 -7.23
N PHE A 4 -14.46 15.91 -7.97
CA PHE A 4 -13.85 14.67 -8.42
C PHE A 4 -12.98 14.94 -9.65
N THR A 5 -11.66 14.93 -9.47
CA THR A 5 -10.70 15.23 -10.55
C THR A 5 -10.58 14.14 -11.61
N HIS A 6 -11.00 12.89 -11.30
CA HIS A 6 -10.99 11.77 -12.24
C HIS A 6 -12.28 11.65 -13.08
N LEU A 7 -13.14 12.67 -13.02
CA LEU A 7 -14.34 12.75 -13.85
C LEU A 7 -14.28 13.99 -14.74
N ASP A 8 -14.68 13.84 -16.00
CA ASP A 8 -14.83 14.98 -16.89
C ASP A 8 -16.20 15.67 -16.68
N ASP A 9 -16.47 16.76 -17.42
CA ASP A 9 -17.70 17.52 -17.29
C ASP A 9 -18.97 16.72 -17.61
N GLN A 10 -18.82 15.58 -18.28
CA GLN A 10 -19.92 14.67 -18.64
C GLN A 10 -20.00 13.46 -17.69
N GLY A 11 -19.25 13.45 -16.59
CA GLY A 11 -19.22 12.36 -15.61
C GLY A 11 -18.42 11.14 -16.03
N ARG A 12 -17.68 11.21 -17.14
CA ARG A 12 -16.85 10.11 -17.61
C ARG A 12 -15.53 10.05 -16.83
N VAL A 13 -15.04 8.84 -16.60
CA VAL A 13 -13.77 8.62 -15.92
C VAL A 13 -12.61 9.09 -16.80
N ARG A 14 -11.65 9.78 -16.20
CA ARG A 14 -10.42 10.21 -16.88
C ARG A 14 -9.22 10.13 -15.94
N MET A 15 -8.03 9.98 -16.53
CA MET A 15 -6.77 10.11 -15.79
C MET A 15 -6.38 11.59 -15.75
N VAL A 16 -6.02 12.10 -14.57
CA VAL A 16 -5.68 13.51 -14.39
C VAL A 16 -4.35 13.83 -15.08
N ASP A 17 -4.32 14.92 -15.87
CA ASP A 17 -3.09 15.42 -16.50
C ASP A 17 -2.29 16.22 -15.43
N VAL A 18 -1.06 15.78 -15.18
CA VAL A 18 -0.16 16.40 -14.20
C VAL A 18 1.10 16.98 -14.84
N THR A 19 1.10 17.14 -16.16
CA THR A 19 2.28 17.57 -16.94
C THR A 19 2.91 18.86 -16.41
N GLU A 20 2.08 19.83 -15.98
CA GLU A 20 2.54 21.15 -15.53
C GLU A 20 2.90 21.20 -14.04
N LYS A 21 2.62 20.14 -13.28
CA LYS A 21 3.00 20.11 -11.86
C LYS A 21 4.48 19.88 -11.68
N ALA A 22 5.09 20.60 -10.75
CA ALA A 22 6.48 20.38 -10.37
C ALA A 22 6.63 19.04 -9.64
N ALA A 23 7.75 18.36 -9.88
CA ALA A 23 8.11 17.18 -9.12
C ALA A 23 8.52 17.57 -7.70
N THR A 24 7.90 16.95 -6.70
CA THR A 24 8.21 17.16 -5.29
C THR A 24 8.28 15.82 -4.57
N VAL A 25 8.87 15.80 -3.38
CA VAL A 25 8.87 14.62 -2.53
C VAL A 25 7.44 14.39 -2.01
N ARG A 26 6.91 13.21 -2.27
CA ARG A 26 5.59 12.78 -1.86
C ARG A 26 5.72 11.59 -0.93
N THR A 27 4.98 11.60 0.16
CA THR A 27 4.96 10.50 1.12
C THR A 27 3.52 10.21 1.51
N ALA A 28 3.18 8.93 1.53
CA ALA A 28 1.88 8.47 2.04
C ALA A 28 2.08 7.24 2.90
N THR A 29 1.23 7.08 3.89
CA THR A 29 1.22 5.91 4.78
C THR A 29 -0.20 5.36 4.83
N ALA A 30 -0.32 4.04 4.62
CA ALA A 30 -1.57 3.32 4.74
C ALA A 30 -1.46 2.24 5.80
N GLY A 31 -2.57 1.93 6.44
CA GLY A 31 -2.65 0.88 7.44
C GLY A 31 -3.66 -0.19 7.06
N ALA A 32 -3.43 -1.39 7.55
CA ALA A 32 -4.34 -2.51 7.44
C ALA A 32 -4.24 -3.38 8.68
N GLU A 33 -5.22 -4.24 8.90
CA GLU A 33 -5.23 -5.16 10.02
C GLU A 33 -5.81 -6.49 9.55
N VAL A 34 -5.14 -7.58 9.90
CA VAL A 34 -5.62 -8.93 9.63
C VAL A 34 -5.91 -9.60 10.97
N ARG A 35 -7.16 -9.95 11.21
CA ARG A 35 -7.59 -10.69 12.39
C ARG A 35 -7.64 -12.17 12.07
N MET A 36 -7.27 -12.98 13.05
CA MET A 36 -7.15 -14.40 12.82
C MET A 36 -7.45 -15.21 14.10
N ARG A 37 -7.53 -16.52 13.96
CA ARG A 37 -7.69 -17.41 15.10
C ARG A 37 -6.42 -17.36 15.98
N PRO A 38 -6.58 -17.59 17.30
CA PRO A 38 -5.44 -17.55 18.21
C PRO A 38 -4.29 -18.49 17.82
N ASP A 39 -4.61 -19.70 17.37
CA ASP A 39 -3.60 -20.68 16.96
C ASP A 39 -2.80 -20.20 15.73
N THR A 40 -3.48 -19.61 14.75
CA THR A 40 -2.84 -19.04 13.57
C THR A 40 -1.95 -17.84 13.96
N PHE A 41 -2.46 -16.97 14.82
CA PHE A 41 -1.70 -15.82 15.31
C PHE A 41 -0.39 -16.25 15.99
N GLU A 42 -0.44 -17.25 16.86
CA GLU A 42 0.74 -17.75 17.55
C GLU A 42 1.79 -18.31 16.59
N LEU A 43 1.36 -19.06 15.57
CA LEU A 43 2.27 -19.61 14.57
C LEU A 43 3.01 -18.51 13.81
N ILE A 44 2.31 -17.45 13.44
CA ILE A 44 2.92 -16.33 12.70
C ILE A 44 3.82 -15.52 13.62
N ARG A 45 3.34 -15.15 14.82
CA ARG A 45 4.11 -14.38 15.81
C ARG A 45 5.42 -15.08 16.15
N ASP A 46 5.38 -16.38 16.38
CA ASP A 46 6.53 -17.18 16.82
C ASP A 46 7.35 -17.74 15.65
N GLN A 47 6.99 -17.39 14.42
CA GLN A 47 7.69 -17.82 13.20
C GLN A 47 7.76 -19.34 13.05
N LYS A 48 6.67 -20.03 13.40
CA LYS A 48 6.59 -21.49 13.37
C LYS A 48 5.80 -22.06 12.19
N VAL A 49 5.52 -21.24 11.19
CA VAL A 49 4.83 -21.69 9.98
C VAL A 49 5.79 -22.50 9.12
N LYS A 50 5.36 -23.72 8.73
CA LYS A 50 6.22 -24.66 8.00
C LYS A 50 6.73 -24.14 6.66
N LYS A 51 5.95 -23.29 5.99
CA LYS A 51 6.30 -22.75 4.66
C LYS A 51 7.31 -21.60 4.71
N GLY A 52 7.73 -21.17 5.90
CA GLY A 52 8.73 -20.13 6.06
C GLY A 52 8.24 -18.91 6.82
N ASN A 53 8.92 -17.80 6.64
CA ASN A 53 8.63 -16.55 7.35
C ASN A 53 7.48 -15.80 6.66
N VAL A 54 6.30 -15.84 7.27
CA VAL A 54 5.08 -15.23 6.72
C VAL A 54 5.23 -13.72 6.60
N LEU A 55 5.75 -13.05 7.64
CA LEU A 55 5.84 -11.59 7.64
C LEU A 55 6.86 -11.09 6.61
N GLU A 56 7.98 -11.76 6.44
CA GLU A 56 8.95 -11.35 5.43
C GLU A 56 8.42 -11.59 4.02
N THR A 57 7.69 -12.67 3.78
CA THR A 57 7.03 -12.91 2.49
C THR A 57 5.99 -11.82 2.22
N ALA A 58 5.18 -11.47 3.21
CA ALA A 58 4.20 -10.40 3.09
C ALA A 58 4.86 -9.04 2.84
N ARG A 59 5.99 -8.77 3.47
CA ARG A 59 6.76 -7.54 3.26
C ARG A 59 7.20 -7.40 1.81
N ILE A 60 7.77 -8.46 1.26
CA ILE A 60 8.22 -8.48 -0.15
C ILE A 60 7.02 -8.27 -1.07
N ALA A 61 5.91 -8.96 -0.81
CA ALA A 61 4.70 -8.82 -1.62
C ALA A 61 4.18 -7.37 -1.61
N GLY A 62 4.17 -6.73 -0.44
CA GLY A 62 3.76 -5.33 -0.30
C GLY A 62 4.66 -4.37 -1.08
N ILE A 63 5.96 -4.56 -0.99
CA ILE A 63 6.94 -3.74 -1.72
C ILE A 63 6.76 -3.91 -3.23
N MET A 64 6.61 -5.13 -3.70
CA MET A 64 6.37 -5.41 -5.13
C MET A 64 5.06 -4.78 -5.61
N ALA A 65 4.00 -4.86 -4.81
CA ALA A 65 2.71 -4.28 -5.15
C ALA A 65 2.77 -2.76 -5.28
N ALA A 66 3.47 -2.07 -4.37
CA ALA A 66 3.68 -0.63 -4.48
C ALA A 66 4.28 -0.24 -5.83
N LYS A 67 5.26 -1.00 -6.28
CA LYS A 67 5.96 -0.75 -7.54
C LYS A 67 5.13 -1.08 -8.78
N ARG A 68 4.03 -1.81 -8.63
CA ARG A 68 3.15 -2.22 -9.72
C ARG A 68 1.76 -1.60 -9.63
N THR A 69 1.59 -0.59 -8.81
CA THR A 69 0.27 0.01 -8.57
C THR A 69 -0.37 0.50 -9.85
N SER A 70 0.39 1.11 -10.76
CA SER A 70 -0.17 1.60 -12.02
C SER A 70 -0.72 0.49 -12.93
N ASP A 71 -0.23 -0.75 -12.78
CA ASP A 71 -0.74 -1.91 -13.51
C ASP A 71 -2.02 -2.48 -12.90
N LEU A 72 -2.29 -2.17 -11.63
CA LEU A 72 -3.38 -2.77 -10.86
C LEU A 72 -4.54 -1.82 -10.63
N ILE A 73 -4.26 -0.53 -10.47
CA ILE A 73 -5.24 0.48 -10.10
C ILE A 73 -5.53 1.37 -11.30
N PRO A 74 -6.80 1.45 -11.74
CA PRO A 74 -7.17 2.34 -12.83
C PRO A 74 -6.81 3.80 -12.55
N MET A 75 -6.45 4.54 -13.56
CA MET A 75 -6.16 5.98 -13.52
C MET A 75 -4.93 6.36 -12.70
N CYS A 76 -4.04 5.42 -12.42
CA CYS A 76 -2.77 5.69 -11.74
C CYS A 76 -1.63 5.77 -12.74
N HIS A 77 -0.83 6.84 -12.66
CA HIS A 77 0.40 6.97 -13.43
C HIS A 77 1.51 6.11 -12.81
N PRO A 78 2.44 5.58 -13.61
CA PRO A 78 3.70 5.04 -13.06
C PRO A 78 4.47 6.18 -12.38
N LEU A 79 4.90 5.97 -11.14
CA LEU A 79 5.57 7.00 -10.35
C LEU A 79 7.03 6.62 -10.08
N ASN A 80 7.85 7.64 -9.86
CA ASN A 80 9.23 7.46 -9.45
C ASN A 80 9.29 7.20 -7.93
N ILE A 81 9.07 5.95 -7.55
CA ILE A 81 9.11 5.51 -6.16
C ILE A 81 10.56 5.44 -5.70
N THR A 82 10.88 6.13 -4.62
CA THR A 82 12.23 6.18 -4.06
C THR A 82 12.39 5.30 -2.82
N HIS A 83 11.30 4.98 -2.13
CA HIS A 83 11.34 4.14 -0.93
C HIS A 83 9.98 3.53 -0.65
N VAL A 84 9.99 2.28 -0.22
CA VAL A 84 8.81 1.57 0.28
C VAL A 84 9.19 0.88 1.58
N GLN A 85 8.42 1.11 2.63
CA GLN A 85 8.62 0.48 3.93
C GLN A 85 7.31 -0.18 4.36
N VAL A 86 7.39 -1.45 4.74
CA VAL A 86 6.25 -2.21 5.26
C VAL A 86 6.62 -2.77 6.63
N ASP A 87 5.87 -2.39 7.64
CA ASP A 87 6.07 -2.81 9.02
C ASP A 87 4.86 -3.57 9.53
N PHE A 88 5.12 -4.51 10.44
CA PHE A 88 4.08 -5.35 11.05
C PHE A 88 4.08 -5.15 12.57
N ASN A 89 2.89 -5.16 13.14
CA ASN A 89 2.70 -5.03 14.58
C ASN A 89 1.72 -6.10 15.07
N PRO A 90 2.22 -7.24 15.60
CA PRO A 90 1.35 -8.23 16.22
C PRO A 90 0.66 -7.67 17.46
N ASP A 91 -0.65 -7.82 17.53
CA ASP A 91 -1.50 -7.38 18.63
C ASP A 91 -2.11 -8.62 19.30
N GLU A 92 -1.56 -9.03 20.44
CA GLU A 92 -2.00 -10.22 21.16
C GLU A 92 -3.40 -10.08 21.72
N ALA A 93 -3.79 -8.90 22.15
CA ALA A 93 -5.11 -8.67 22.73
C ALA A 93 -6.24 -8.90 21.74
N GLN A 94 -6.00 -8.59 20.47
CA GLN A 94 -7.01 -8.73 19.41
C GLN A 94 -6.75 -9.91 18.48
N GLN A 95 -5.68 -10.67 18.67
CA GLN A 95 -5.25 -11.75 17.77
C GLN A 95 -5.18 -11.23 16.32
N ALA A 96 -4.56 -10.09 16.14
CA ALA A 96 -4.47 -9.40 14.87
C ALA A 96 -3.03 -8.99 14.57
N ILE A 97 -2.74 -8.85 13.28
CA ILE A 97 -1.46 -8.29 12.83
C ILE A 97 -1.77 -6.99 12.12
N GLY A 98 -1.28 -5.88 12.69
CA GLY A 98 -1.33 -4.58 12.08
C GLY A 98 -0.25 -4.47 11.01
N ILE A 99 -0.60 -3.78 9.92
CA ILE A 99 0.29 -3.54 8.79
C ILE A 99 0.36 -2.04 8.56
N ARG A 100 1.55 -1.53 8.36
CA ARG A 100 1.76 -0.13 8.04
C ARG A 100 2.70 -0.05 6.84
N ALA A 101 2.21 0.52 5.74
CA ALA A 101 2.99 0.70 4.52
C ALA A 101 3.20 2.18 4.26
N SER A 102 4.45 2.58 4.12
CA SER A 102 4.83 3.96 3.79
C SER A 102 5.56 3.96 2.46
N VAL A 103 5.15 4.86 1.58
CA VAL A 103 5.75 4.99 0.25
C VAL A 103 6.21 6.43 0.05
N ARG A 104 7.41 6.58 -0.49
CA ARG A 104 7.96 7.86 -0.87
C ARG A 104 8.26 7.87 -2.36
N ALA A 105 7.96 8.99 -3.00
CA ALA A 105 8.26 9.20 -4.41
C ALA A 105 8.71 10.64 -4.65
N LEU A 106 9.49 10.83 -5.70
CA LEU A 106 9.78 12.14 -6.25
C LEU A 106 9.00 12.25 -7.55
N ASP A 107 7.86 12.92 -7.50
CA ASP A 107 6.95 12.95 -8.64
C ASP A 107 5.96 14.11 -8.54
N GLN A 108 5.08 14.18 -9.52
CA GLN A 108 4.12 15.28 -9.72
C GLN A 108 2.77 15.03 -9.07
N THR A 109 2.55 13.85 -8.49
CA THR A 109 1.30 13.49 -7.83
C THR A 109 1.56 12.70 -6.56
N GLY A 110 0.52 12.50 -5.75
CA GLY A 110 0.63 11.75 -4.50
C GLY A 110 0.81 10.25 -4.71
N VAL A 111 1.19 9.57 -3.64
CA VAL A 111 1.49 8.13 -3.61
C VAL A 111 0.52 7.35 -2.73
N GLU A 112 -0.68 7.89 -2.52
CA GLU A 112 -1.69 7.26 -1.66
C GLU A 112 -2.08 5.88 -2.17
N MET A 113 -2.27 5.73 -3.48
CA MET A 113 -2.68 4.44 -4.06
C MET A 113 -1.57 3.40 -3.95
N GLU A 114 -0.32 3.82 -4.07
CA GLU A 114 0.84 2.95 -3.87
C GLU A 114 0.91 2.43 -2.43
N ALA A 115 0.67 3.31 -1.45
CA ALA A 115 0.65 2.91 -0.05
C ALA A 115 -0.51 1.97 0.27
N LEU A 116 -1.71 2.28 -0.24
CA LEU A 116 -2.90 1.43 -0.07
C LEU A 116 -2.72 0.06 -0.72
N THR A 117 -2.14 0.02 -1.91
CA THR A 117 -1.89 -1.23 -2.63
C THR A 117 -0.86 -2.08 -1.89
N ALA A 118 0.21 -1.45 -1.38
CA ALA A 118 1.21 -2.15 -0.58
C ALA A 118 0.61 -2.77 0.69
N ALA A 119 -0.18 -1.99 1.44
CA ALA A 119 -0.82 -2.48 2.66
C ALA A 119 -1.81 -3.61 2.36
N SER A 120 -2.58 -3.49 1.29
CA SER A 120 -3.58 -4.50 0.89
C SER A 120 -2.92 -5.80 0.47
N MET A 121 -1.84 -5.74 -0.29
CA MET A 121 -1.13 -6.94 -0.74
C MET A 121 -0.39 -7.62 0.41
N ALA A 122 0.18 -6.85 1.32
CA ALA A 122 0.85 -7.41 2.50
C ALA A 122 -0.15 -8.10 3.45
N ALA A 123 -1.40 -7.68 3.43
CA ALA A 123 -2.46 -8.35 4.17
C ALA A 123 -2.84 -9.71 3.58
#